data_89010fca4f8fc5cd3f513a4ebccac43b
#
_entry.id   89010fca4f8fc5cd3f513a4ebccac43b
#
_cell.length_a   1.000
_cell.length_b   1.000
_cell.length_c   1.000
_cell.angle_alpha   90.00
_cell.angle_beta   90.00
_cell.angle_gamma   90.00
#
_symmetry.space_group_name_H-M   'P 1'
#
loop_
_entity.id
_entity.type
_entity.pdbx_description
1 polymer ?
#
loop_
_entity_poly.entity_id
_entity_poly.type
_entity_poly.pdbx_seq_one_letter_code
_entity_poly.pdbx_strand_id
1 'polypeptide(L)'
;MAYSPRLKEEYKGRIVSTLTEEFGYKNVMQVPKLQKIVISKGVGAAIADKKLIDHALEELSKITGQKAIATMSKKDVASFKLRKGMPIGVKVTLRGTKMYEFLDRLVTASLPRVRDFGGIKATGFDGRGNYNLGITEQIIFPEIDIDKVNKIGGMDINFVTTAPTDKEAKSLLTELGLPFKKN
;
A
#
# COMPACT_ATOMS: atom_id res chain seq x y z
N MET A 1 7.36 27.72 5.99
CA MET A 1 6.36 27.12 5.08
C MET A 1 6.08 25.70 5.55
N ALA A 2 4.80 25.29 5.61
CA ALA A 2 4.47 23.90 5.96
C ALA A 2 4.91 22.99 4.82
N TYR A 3 5.58 21.89 5.15
CA TYR A 3 6.02 20.89 4.17
C TYR A 3 4.81 20.28 3.43
N SER A 4 4.88 20.24 2.10
CA SER A 4 3.88 19.61 1.25
C SER A 4 4.56 18.53 0.36
N PRO A 5 4.07 17.28 0.34
CA PRO A 5 4.62 16.23 -0.51
C PRO A 5 4.48 16.56 -2.00
N ARG A 6 5.48 16.23 -2.81
CA ARG A 6 5.53 16.45 -4.25
C ARG A 6 4.26 15.92 -4.95
N LEU A 7 3.90 14.66 -4.74
CA LEU A 7 2.72 14.06 -5.37
C LEU A 7 1.38 14.72 -4.97
N LYS A 8 1.31 15.35 -3.78
CA LYS A 8 0.13 16.09 -3.38
C LYS A 8 -0.02 17.40 -4.16
N GLU A 9 1.09 18.05 -4.46
CA GLU A 9 1.12 19.25 -5.29
C GLU A 9 0.83 18.93 -6.76
N GLU A 10 1.43 17.87 -7.29
CA GLU A 10 1.15 17.37 -8.63
C GLU A 10 -0.32 16.98 -8.80
N TYR A 11 -0.92 16.32 -7.79
CA TYR A 11 -2.34 16.00 -7.81
C TYR A 11 -3.19 17.25 -8.00
N LYS A 12 -2.94 18.33 -7.22
CA LYS A 12 -3.71 19.56 -7.29
C LYS A 12 -3.46 20.38 -8.56
N GLY A 13 -2.21 20.41 -9.03
CA GLY A 13 -1.80 21.25 -10.14
C GLY A 13 -2.09 20.65 -11.51
N ARG A 14 -1.80 19.35 -11.70
CA ARG A 14 -1.85 18.69 -13.00
C ARG A 14 -2.90 17.58 -13.07
N ILE A 15 -2.88 16.65 -12.11
CA ILE A 15 -3.68 15.41 -12.22
C ILE A 15 -5.19 15.69 -12.23
N VAL A 16 -5.65 16.66 -11.45
CA VAL A 16 -7.07 17.05 -11.41
C VAL A 16 -7.54 17.54 -12.78
N SER A 17 -6.77 18.40 -13.47
CA SER A 17 -7.13 18.88 -14.82
C SER A 17 -7.12 17.73 -15.84
N THR A 18 -6.07 16.90 -15.85
CA THR A 18 -5.96 15.76 -16.76
C THR A 18 -7.17 14.80 -16.63
N LEU A 19 -7.52 14.43 -15.38
CA LEU A 19 -8.67 13.54 -15.14
C LEU A 19 -10.01 14.21 -15.48
N THR A 20 -10.12 15.52 -15.28
CA THR A 20 -11.35 16.26 -15.66
C THR A 20 -11.55 16.25 -17.17
N GLU A 21 -10.50 16.42 -17.94
CA GLU A 21 -10.53 16.37 -19.41
C GLU A 21 -10.82 14.93 -19.91
N GLU A 22 -10.17 13.92 -19.32
CA GLU A 22 -10.31 12.51 -19.74
C GLU A 22 -11.73 11.97 -19.51
N PHE A 23 -12.32 12.27 -18.33
CA PHE A 23 -13.62 11.72 -17.93
C PHE A 23 -14.79 12.71 -18.00
N GLY A 24 -14.55 13.97 -18.35
CA GLY A 24 -15.59 14.98 -18.51
C GLY A 24 -16.34 15.37 -17.24
N TYR A 25 -15.65 15.43 -16.09
CA TYR A 25 -16.28 15.80 -14.83
C TYR A 25 -16.79 17.26 -14.85
N LYS A 26 -18.03 17.44 -14.41
CA LYS A 26 -18.66 18.79 -14.32
C LYS A 26 -18.21 19.58 -13.08
N ASN A 27 -17.76 18.89 -12.05
CA ASN A 27 -17.36 19.48 -10.79
C ASN A 27 -16.03 18.88 -10.31
N VAL A 28 -15.10 19.72 -9.86
CA VAL A 28 -13.80 19.31 -9.31
C VAL A 28 -13.95 18.32 -8.13
N MET A 29 -15.06 18.38 -7.39
CA MET A 29 -15.30 17.46 -6.28
C MET A 29 -15.63 16.02 -6.73
N GLN A 30 -15.97 15.80 -8.01
CA GLN A 30 -16.20 14.47 -8.59
C GLN A 30 -14.89 13.78 -8.96
N VAL A 31 -13.81 14.53 -9.14
CA VAL A 31 -12.50 13.99 -9.52
C VAL A 31 -12.02 12.99 -8.46
N PRO A 32 -11.66 11.77 -8.87
CA PRO A 32 -11.20 10.75 -7.95
C PRO A 32 -9.90 11.16 -7.24
N LYS A 33 -9.81 10.84 -5.95
CA LYS A 33 -8.63 11.10 -5.12
C LYS A 33 -8.25 9.88 -4.33
N LEU A 34 -6.96 9.77 -4.01
CA LEU A 34 -6.46 8.77 -3.08
C LEU A 34 -6.92 9.12 -1.66
N GLN A 35 -7.63 8.20 -1.01
CA GLN A 35 -8.22 8.42 0.32
C GLN A 35 -7.31 7.91 1.43
N LYS A 36 -6.76 6.73 1.26
CA LYS A 36 -5.82 6.08 2.20
C LYS A 36 -5.03 4.98 1.49
N ILE A 37 -3.87 4.65 2.06
CA ILE A 37 -3.12 3.43 1.74
C ILE A 37 -3.11 2.56 2.99
N VAL A 38 -3.50 1.29 2.85
CA VAL A 38 -3.45 0.30 3.93
C VAL A 38 -2.39 -0.72 3.58
N ILE A 39 -1.41 -0.87 4.44
CA ILE A 39 -0.35 -1.88 4.28
C ILE A 39 -0.59 -2.95 5.32
N SER A 40 -0.64 -4.20 4.90
CA SER A 40 -0.86 -5.35 5.76
C SER A 40 0.13 -6.47 5.47
N LYS A 41 0.60 -7.14 6.54
CA LYS A 41 1.49 -8.29 6.47
C LYS A 41 0.92 -9.41 7.34
N GLY A 42 0.63 -10.55 6.72
CA GLY A 42 0.24 -11.76 7.43
C GLY A 42 1.46 -12.47 8.01
N VAL A 43 1.40 -12.82 9.29
CA VAL A 43 2.49 -13.52 10.00
C VAL A 43 1.92 -14.80 10.60
N GLY A 44 1.58 -15.79 9.75
CA GLY A 44 1.00 -17.06 10.20
C GLY A 44 1.93 -17.86 11.14
N ALA A 45 3.24 -17.75 10.96
CA ALA A 45 4.22 -18.39 11.84
C ALA A 45 4.23 -17.83 13.29
N ALA A 46 3.59 -16.68 13.52
CA ALA A 46 3.46 -16.09 14.86
C ALA A 46 2.65 -16.95 15.84
N ILE A 47 1.90 -17.92 15.36
CA ILE A 47 1.22 -18.91 16.20
C ILE A 47 2.23 -19.74 17.01
N ALA A 48 3.38 -20.07 16.40
CA ALA A 48 4.46 -20.82 17.03
C ALA A 48 5.43 -19.88 17.77
N ASP A 49 5.76 -18.72 17.18
CA ASP A 49 6.70 -17.76 17.75
C ASP A 49 6.12 -16.33 17.70
N LYS A 50 5.71 -15.84 18.87
CA LYS A 50 5.13 -14.49 19.03
C LYS A 50 6.11 -13.35 18.70
N LYS A 51 7.41 -13.57 18.84
CA LYS A 51 8.45 -12.55 18.54
C LYS A 51 8.43 -12.11 17.08
N LEU A 52 7.94 -12.97 16.17
CA LEU A 52 7.80 -12.63 14.77
C LEU A 52 6.82 -11.47 14.53
N ILE A 53 5.83 -11.28 15.40
CA ILE A 53 4.92 -10.12 15.33
C ILE A 53 5.66 -8.83 15.70
N ASP A 54 6.50 -8.87 16.73
CA ASP A 54 7.23 -7.67 17.17
C ASP A 54 8.21 -7.22 16.08
N HIS A 55 8.94 -8.16 15.46
CA HIS A 55 9.76 -7.86 14.28
C HIS A 55 8.96 -7.27 13.12
N ALA A 56 7.82 -7.86 12.80
CA ALA A 56 6.95 -7.35 11.72
C ALA A 56 6.38 -5.96 12.05
N LEU A 57 6.08 -5.66 13.30
CA LEU A 57 5.66 -4.32 13.76
C LEU A 57 6.78 -3.29 13.57
N GLU A 58 8.02 -3.64 13.93
CA GLU A 58 9.18 -2.77 13.75
C GLU A 58 9.47 -2.52 12.27
N GLU A 59 9.52 -3.57 11.44
CA GLU A 59 9.73 -3.48 10.00
C GLU A 59 8.70 -2.55 9.35
N LEU A 60 7.42 -2.81 9.60
CA LEU A 60 6.34 -2.03 8.99
C LEU A 60 6.33 -0.57 9.48
N SER A 61 6.70 -0.35 10.75
CA SER A 61 6.83 1.01 11.32
C SER A 61 8.00 1.77 10.70
N LYS A 62 9.13 1.11 10.41
CA LYS A 62 10.27 1.71 9.70
C LYS A 62 9.93 2.09 8.26
N ILE A 63 9.30 1.17 7.51
CA ILE A 63 8.88 1.40 6.11
C ILE A 63 7.92 2.59 6.01
N THR A 64 6.97 2.69 6.93
CA THR A 64 5.87 3.66 6.81
C THR A 64 6.10 4.98 7.56
N GLY A 65 7.05 5.00 8.49
CA GLY A 65 7.24 6.14 9.40
C GLY A 65 6.05 6.36 10.36
N GLN A 66 5.19 5.35 10.53
CA GLN A 66 4.03 5.36 11.41
C GLN A 66 3.96 4.06 12.20
N LYS A 67 3.61 4.14 13.49
CA LYS A 67 3.49 2.98 14.37
C LYS A 67 2.49 1.97 13.79
N ALA A 68 2.95 0.75 13.54
CA ALA A 68 2.12 -0.36 13.11
C ALA A 68 1.30 -0.93 14.27
N ILE A 69 0.19 -1.59 13.95
CA ILE A 69 -0.66 -2.27 14.92
C ILE A 69 -0.78 -3.76 14.58
N ALA A 70 -0.75 -4.61 15.61
CA ALA A 70 -1.02 -6.03 15.46
C ALA A 70 -2.50 -6.29 15.16
N THR A 71 -2.77 -7.25 14.28
CA THR A 71 -4.13 -7.70 13.95
C THR A 71 -4.38 -9.03 14.63
N MET A 72 -5.48 -9.07 15.39
CA MET A 72 -5.87 -10.23 16.20
C MET A 72 -6.86 -11.13 15.45
N SER A 73 -6.75 -12.44 15.68
CA SER A 73 -7.73 -13.39 15.17
C SER A 73 -9.11 -13.11 15.77
N LYS A 74 -10.14 -13.16 14.93
CA LYS A 74 -11.55 -12.99 15.32
C LYS A 74 -12.24 -14.30 15.67
N LYS A 75 -11.72 -15.42 15.17
CA LYS A 75 -12.31 -16.76 15.32
C LYS A 75 -11.27 -17.77 15.80
N ASP A 76 -11.75 -18.84 16.43
CA ASP A 76 -10.96 -20.01 16.74
C ASP A 76 -10.92 -20.93 15.51
N VAL A 77 -9.74 -21.44 15.16
CA VAL A 77 -9.57 -22.41 14.06
C VAL A 77 -8.65 -23.53 14.53
N ALA A 78 -9.22 -24.66 14.87
CA ALA A 78 -8.52 -25.80 15.49
C ALA A 78 -7.43 -26.35 14.56
N SER A 79 -7.69 -26.47 13.25
CA SER A 79 -6.72 -26.97 12.24
C SER A 79 -5.43 -26.17 12.21
N PHE A 80 -5.49 -24.86 12.49
CA PHE A 80 -4.32 -23.98 12.55
C PHE A 80 -3.81 -23.73 13.97
N LYS A 81 -4.35 -24.40 14.99
CA LYS A 81 -4.04 -24.16 16.41
C LYS A 81 -4.21 -22.69 16.81
N LEU A 82 -5.15 -22.01 16.16
CA LEU A 82 -5.41 -20.57 16.32
C LEU A 82 -6.57 -20.35 17.27
N ARG A 83 -6.38 -19.45 18.23
CA ARG A 83 -7.43 -19.00 19.15
C ARG A 83 -7.78 -17.55 18.93
N LYS A 84 -9.02 -17.18 19.22
CA LYS A 84 -9.50 -15.79 19.24
C LYS A 84 -8.58 -14.93 20.10
N GLY A 85 -8.22 -13.75 19.60
CA GLY A 85 -7.32 -12.82 20.30
C GLY A 85 -5.82 -13.09 20.10
N MET A 86 -5.42 -14.14 19.36
CA MET A 86 -4.01 -14.32 19.01
C MET A 86 -3.59 -13.36 17.90
N PRO A 87 -2.42 -12.69 18.02
CA PRO A 87 -1.90 -11.82 16.96
C PRO A 87 -1.38 -12.68 15.80
N ILE A 88 -1.85 -12.41 14.59
CA ILE A 88 -1.54 -13.18 13.37
C ILE A 88 -1.07 -12.32 12.19
N GLY A 89 -1.01 -11.03 12.38
CA GLY A 89 -0.56 -10.10 11.34
C GLY A 89 -0.37 -8.70 11.87
N VAL A 90 0.10 -7.82 11.02
CA VAL A 90 0.31 -6.41 11.32
C VAL A 90 -0.25 -5.54 10.21
N LYS A 91 -0.70 -4.33 10.54
CA LYS A 91 -1.20 -3.37 9.55
C LYS A 91 -0.86 -1.93 9.92
N VAL A 92 -0.80 -1.07 8.90
CA VAL A 92 -0.74 0.39 9.02
C VAL A 92 -1.73 1.00 8.04
N THR A 93 -2.36 2.10 8.43
CA THR A 93 -3.20 2.91 7.55
C THR A 93 -2.61 4.31 7.43
N LEU A 94 -2.18 4.67 6.23
CA LEU A 94 -1.59 5.96 5.92
C LEU A 94 -2.63 6.89 5.29
N ARG A 95 -2.62 8.17 5.69
CA ARG A 95 -3.49 9.23 5.18
C ARG A 95 -2.72 10.53 5.03
N GLY A 96 -3.25 11.45 4.24
CA GLY A 96 -2.71 12.81 4.10
C GLY A 96 -1.25 12.82 3.61
N THR A 97 -0.40 13.59 4.26
CA THR A 97 1.01 13.79 3.89
C THR A 97 1.79 12.48 3.84
N LYS A 98 1.71 11.66 4.89
CA LYS A 98 2.43 10.36 4.96
C LYS A 98 2.03 9.38 3.85
N MET A 99 0.79 9.43 3.40
CA MET A 99 0.28 8.60 2.30
C MET A 99 0.96 8.94 0.98
N TYR A 100 1.05 10.24 0.64
CA TYR A 100 1.71 10.68 -0.59
C TYR A 100 3.23 10.45 -0.55
N GLU A 101 3.87 10.66 0.59
CA GLU A 101 5.29 10.37 0.77
C GLU A 101 5.61 8.89 0.61
N PHE A 102 4.79 8.02 1.22
CA PHE A 102 4.95 6.59 1.07
C PHE A 102 4.77 6.16 -0.41
N LEU A 103 3.75 6.71 -1.10
CA LEU A 103 3.52 6.42 -2.50
C LEU A 103 4.70 6.86 -3.37
N ASP A 104 5.25 8.04 -3.15
CA ASP A 104 6.40 8.55 -3.88
C ASP A 104 7.63 7.64 -3.71
N ARG A 105 7.97 7.26 -2.48
CA ARG A 105 9.06 6.33 -2.19
C ARG A 105 8.82 4.93 -2.78
N LEU A 106 7.59 4.44 -2.73
CA LEU A 106 7.22 3.15 -3.32
C LEU A 106 7.50 3.14 -4.82
N VAL A 107 7.06 4.19 -5.53
CA VAL A 107 7.21 4.28 -6.99
C VAL A 107 8.65 4.54 -7.41
N THR A 108 9.34 5.47 -6.75
CA THR A 108 10.67 5.92 -7.17
C THR A 108 11.81 5.05 -6.67
N ALA A 109 11.70 4.49 -5.47
CA ALA A 109 12.78 3.76 -4.82
C ALA A 109 12.52 2.25 -4.69
N SER A 110 11.31 1.83 -4.30
CA SER A 110 11.05 0.43 -3.94
C SER A 110 10.69 -0.44 -5.14
N LEU A 111 9.76 -0.01 -5.99
CA LEU A 111 9.34 -0.80 -7.16
C LEU A 111 10.49 -1.11 -8.14
N PRO A 112 11.43 -0.19 -8.46
CA PRO A 112 12.56 -0.50 -9.33
C PRO A 112 13.50 -1.57 -8.76
N ARG A 113 13.48 -1.81 -7.45
CA ARG A 113 14.31 -2.82 -6.76
C ARG A 113 13.68 -4.22 -6.78
N VAL A 114 12.44 -4.35 -7.23
CA VAL A 114 11.80 -5.66 -7.40
C VAL A 114 12.51 -6.42 -8.50
N ARG A 115 12.90 -7.68 -8.20
CA ARG A 115 13.55 -8.55 -9.17
C ARG A 115 12.64 -8.77 -10.38
N ASP A 116 13.21 -8.64 -11.59
CA ASP A 116 12.52 -8.82 -12.87
C ASP A 116 11.24 -7.96 -13.01
N PHE A 117 11.31 -6.72 -12.51
CA PHE A 117 10.17 -5.82 -12.51
C PHE A 117 9.76 -5.44 -13.95
N GLY A 118 8.65 -5.96 -14.41
CA GLY A 118 8.06 -5.64 -15.73
C GLY A 118 6.77 -4.83 -15.63
N GLY A 119 6.55 -4.08 -14.54
CA GLY A 119 5.32 -3.33 -14.26
C GLY A 119 4.30 -4.11 -13.44
N ILE A 120 3.34 -3.40 -12.84
CA ILE A 120 2.28 -3.97 -12.00
C ILE A 120 1.08 -4.43 -12.83
N LYS A 121 0.44 -5.52 -12.42
CA LYS A 121 -0.72 -6.09 -13.13
C LYS A 121 -1.97 -5.25 -12.86
N ALA A 122 -2.76 -4.98 -13.90
CA ALA A 122 -4.05 -4.29 -13.77
C ALA A 122 -5.19 -5.16 -13.19
N THR A 123 -4.92 -6.42 -12.84
CA THR A 123 -5.93 -7.37 -12.32
C THR A 123 -6.20 -7.21 -10.81
N GLY A 124 -5.48 -6.33 -10.12
CA GLY A 124 -5.63 -6.11 -8.68
C GLY A 124 -6.76 -5.14 -8.28
N PHE A 125 -7.61 -4.70 -9.21
CA PHE A 125 -8.77 -3.87 -8.90
C PHE A 125 -9.95 -4.71 -8.37
N ASP A 126 -10.75 -4.11 -7.48
CA ASP A 126 -11.87 -4.76 -6.79
C ASP A 126 -13.24 -4.54 -7.45
N GLY A 127 -13.32 -3.86 -8.58
CA GLY A 127 -14.56 -3.46 -9.26
C GLY A 127 -15.19 -2.18 -8.69
N ARG A 128 -14.59 -1.58 -7.65
CA ARG A 128 -15.08 -0.37 -6.95
C ARG A 128 -14.04 0.73 -6.85
N GLY A 129 -13.05 0.69 -7.75
CA GLY A 129 -12.00 1.70 -7.80
C GLY A 129 -10.91 1.60 -6.73
N ASN A 130 -10.79 0.49 -6.00
CA ASN A 130 -9.65 0.24 -5.13
C ASN A 130 -8.69 -0.74 -5.81
N TYR A 131 -7.40 -0.60 -5.49
CA TYR A 131 -6.36 -1.43 -6.07
C TYR A 131 -5.52 -2.11 -4.98
N ASN A 132 -5.23 -3.41 -5.15
CA ASN A 132 -4.35 -4.18 -4.29
C ASN A 132 -3.06 -4.55 -5.02
N LEU A 133 -1.91 -4.22 -4.42
CA LEU A 133 -0.58 -4.59 -4.86
C LEU A 133 0.04 -5.56 -3.86
N GLY A 134 0.26 -6.81 -4.27
CA GLY A 134 1.04 -7.77 -3.51
C GLY A 134 2.53 -7.60 -3.77
N ILE A 135 3.31 -7.51 -2.71
CA ILE A 135 4.78 -7.49 -2.73
C ILE A 135 5.26 -8.79 -2.09
N THR A 136 6.13 -9.52 -2.77
CA THR A 136 6.63 -10.83 -2.31
C THR A 136 7.72 -10.70 -1.25
N GLU A 137 8.52 -9.63 -1.29
CA GLU A 137 9.70 -9.47 -0.44
C GLU A 137 9.78 -8.05 0.14
N GLN A 138 9.88 -7.94 1.48
CA GLN A 138 10.04 -6.65 2.15
C GLN A 138 11.40 -5.98 1.92
N ILE A 139 12.40 -6.70 1.45
CA ILE A 139 13.76 -6.21 1.23
C ILE A 139 13.87 -5.16 0.11
N ILE A 140 12.82 -4.99 -0.70
CA ILE A 140 12.76 -3.93 -1.71
C ILE A 140 12.73 -2.52 -1.10
N PHE A 141 12.30 -2.41 0.16
CA PHE A 141 12.26 -1.14 0.87
C PHE A 141 13.66 -0.78 1.40
N PRO A 142 14.21 0.41 1.02
CA PRO A 142 15.55 0.82 1.45
C PRO A 142 15.69 1.03 2.96
N GLU A 143 14.57 1.19 3.67
CA GLU A 143 14.52 1.35 5.12
C GLU A 143 14.78 0.05 5.88
N ILE A 144 14.74 -1.10 5.18
CA ILE A 144 14.97 -2.42 5.77
C ILE A 144 16.42 -2.84 5.60
N ASP A 145 17.05 -3.12 6.70
CA ASP A 145 18.41 -3.68 6.79
C ASP A 145 18.32 -5.20 6.57
N ILE A 146 18.91 -5.68 5.49
CA ILE A 146 18.84 -7.09 5.07
C ILE A 146 19.42 -8.01 6.15
N ASP A 147 20.49 -7.59 6.84
CA ASP A 147 21.17 -8.38 7.86
C ASP A 147 20.30 -8.60 9.12
N LYS A 148 19.30 -7.77 9.33
CA LYS A 148 18.35 -7.85 10.44
C LYS A 148 17.05 -8.55 10.13
N VAL A 149 16.86 -8.98 8.88
CA VAL A 149 15.65 -9.68 8.46
C VAL A 149 15.70 -11.15 8.85
N ASN A 150 14.92 -11.54 9.84
CA ASN A 150 14.84 -12.95 10.28
C ASN A 150 14.16 -13.85 9.24
N LYS A 151 13.18 -13.34 8.50
CA LYS A 151 12.42 -14.08 7.49
C LYS A 151 11.95 -13.16 6.39
N ILE A 152 12.26 -13.53 5.15
CA ILE A 152 11.69 -12.86 3.97
C ILE A 152 10.18 -13.16 3.94
N GLY A 153 9.38 -12.13 3.76
CA GLY A 153 7.93 -12.26 3.71
C GLY A 153 7.29 -11.14 2.89
N GLY A 154 6.16 -11.48 2.30
CA GLY A 154 5.38 -10.54 1.51
C GLY A 154 4.52 -9.62 2.35
N MET A 155 3.95 -8.63 1.68
CA MET A 155 2.94 -7.73 2.21
C MET A 155 1.99 -7.27 1.11
N ASP A 156 0.79 -6.88 1.51
CA ASP A 156 -0.23 -6.33 0.64
C ASP A 156 -0.37 -4.83 0.88
N ILE A 157 -0.38 -4.07 -0.21
CA ILE A 157 -0.57 -2.63 -0.23
C ILE A 157 -1.89 -2.32 -0.92
N ASN A 158 -2.88 -1.87 -0.16
CA ASN A 158 -4.20 -1.54 -0.66
C ASN A 158 -4.33 -0.02 -0.85
N PHE A 159 -4.56 0.40 -2.08
CA PHE A 159 -4.85 1.79 -2.44
C PHE A 159 -6.36 1.97 -2.46
N VAL A 160 -6.88 2.75 -1.53
CA VAL A 160 -8.30 3.07 -1.44
C VAL A 160 -8.51 4.45 -2.04
N THR A 161 -9.33 4.49 -3.09
CA THR A 161 -9.66 5.74 -3.80
C THR A 161 -11.12 6.12 -3.63
N THR A 162 -11.50 7.27 -4.14
CA THR A 162 -12.91 7.69 -4.24
C THR A 162 -13.49 7.47 -5.64
N ALA A 163 -12.73 6.81 -6.53
CA ALA A 163 -13.18 6.52 -7.89
C ALA A 163 -14.38 5.56 -7.87
N PRO A 164 -15.43 5.82 -8.63
CA PRO A 164 -16.58 4.93 -8.74
C PRO A 164 -16.29 3.70 -9.61
N THR A 165 -15.33 3.80 -10.53
CA THR A 165 -14.96 2.73 -11.47
C THR A 165 -13.48 2.42 -11.46
N ASP A 166 -13.10 1.19 -11.83
CA ASP A 166 -11.70 0.76 -11.92
C ASP A 166 -10.93 1.51 -13.02
N LYS A 167 -11.61 1.96 -14.08
CA LYS A 167 -10.99 2.77 -15.15
C LYS A 167 -10.48 4.10 -14.61
N GLU A 168 -11.33 4.81 -13.87
CA GLU A 168 -10.98 6.09 -13.25
C GLU A 168 -9.88 5.92 -12.20
N ALA A 169 -9.96 4.85 -11.39
CA ALA A 169 -8.93 4.53 -10.40
C ALA A 169 -7.58 4.22 -11.07
N LYS A 170 -7.59 3.45 -12.17
CA LYS A 170 -6.39 3.12 -12.93
C LYS A 170 -5.75 4.39 -13.51
N SER A 171 -6.54 5.28 -14.11
CA SER A 171 -6.04 6.55 -14.64
C SER A 171 -5.42 7.40 -13.52
N LEU A 172 -6.14 7.58 -12.39
CA LEU A 172 -5.62 8.28 -11.21
C LEU A 172 -4.28 7.70 -10.72
N LEU A 173 -4.18 6.38 -10.54
CA LEU A 173 -2.98 5.73 -10.03
C LEU A 173 -1.82 5.79 -11.04
N THR A 174 -2.12 5.74 -12.35
CA THR A 174 -1.13 5.92 -13.41
C THR A 174 -0.55 7.34 -13.39
N GLU A 175 -1.40 8.35 -13.27
CA GLU A 175 -0.98 9.75 -13.15
C GLU A 175 -0.18 10.04 -11.87
N LEU A 176 -0.45 9.30 -10.78
CA LEU A 176 0.35 9.31 -9.56
C LEU A 176 1.68 8.53 -9.69
N GLY A 177 1.96 7.96 -10.87
CA GLY A 177 3.23 7.34 -11.20
C GLY A 177 3.31 5.83 -11.02
N LEU A 178 2.20 5.12 -10.72
CA LEU A 178 2.21 3.66 -10.63
C LEU A 178 2.40 3.03 -12.03
N PRO A 179 3.46 2.21 -12.24
CA PRO A 179 3.83 1.68 -13.54
C PRO A 179 3.02 0.43 -13.91
N PHE A 180 1.79 0.60 -14.38
CA PHE A 180 1.00 -0.52 -14.88
C PHE A 180 1.58 -1.09 -16.17
N LYS A 181 1.53 -2.44 -16.32
CA LYS A 181 1.87 -3.09 -17.59
C LYS A 181 0.95 -2.58 -18.69
N LYS A 182 1.55 -2.19 -19.81
CA LYS A 182 0.80 -2.01 -21.06
C LYS A 182 0.42 -3.41 -21.56
N ASN A 183 -0.87 -3.64 -21.74
CA ASN A 183 -1.37 -4.85 -22.43
C ASN A 183 -0.96 -4.77 -23.89
#